data_04bada423388ec68175ed0e05c8249ce
#
_entry.id   04bada423388ec68175ed0e05c8249ce
#
_cell.length_a   1.000
_cell.length_b   1.000
_cell.length_c   1.000
_cell.angle_alpha   90.00
_cell.angle_beta   90.00
_cell.angle_gamma   90.00
#
_symmetry.space_group_name_H-M   'P 1'
#
loop_
_entity.id
_entity.type
_entity.pdbx_description
1 polymer ?
#
loop_
_entity_poly.entity_id
_entity_poly.type
_entity_poly.pdbx_seq_one_letter_code
_entity_poly.pdbx_strand_id
1 'polypeptide(L)'
;MPYSRICVAAALQRYLDISPIAARIRDLARVVALADNARVWVLSVEAPVELLPDVETTTEKLDRYAEPLVAEGIEVETVLRKGRPSREIAAFVEASGIDLLIIGSHSKRGTLDVGLGSTASALMRDLETTVIMVRPTEDEQDKARDLMIPKYPVVFPYG
;
A
#
# COMPACT_ATOMS: atom_id res chain seq x y z
N MET A 1 23.26 -7.06 -6.08
CA MET A 1 23.23 -6.96 -4.61
C MET A 1 21.87 -7.32 -4.10
N PRO A 2 21.80 -8.23 -3.19
CA PRO A 2 20.51 -8.59 -2.63
C PRO A 2 19.92 -7.45 -1.80
N TYR A 3 18.61 -7.37 -1.84
CA TYR A 3 17.89 -6.51 -0.91
C TYR A 3 17.71 -7.26 0.40
N SER A 4 17.87 -6.57 1.50
CA SER A 4 17.73 -7.19 2.83
C SER A 4 16.57 -6.62 3.65
N ARG A 5 16.12 -5.43 3.32
CA ARG A 5 15.10 -4.70 4.07
C ARG A 5 14.07 -4.11 3.12
N ILE A 6 13.00 -4.85 2.92
CA ILE A 6 11.95 -4.51 1.94
C ILE A 6 10.75 -3.90 2.66
N CYS A 7 10.23 -2.79 2.15
CA CYS A 7 8.97 -2.22 2.62
C CYS A 7 7.93 -2.28 1.51
N VAL A 8 6.77 -2.80 1.83
CA VAL A 8 5.58 -2.72 0.99
C VAL A 8 4.65 -1.68 1.60
N ALA A 9 4.35 -0.63 0.87
CA ALA A 9 3.38 0.37 1.31
C ALA A 9 2.06 0.15 0.57
N ALA A 10 1.05 -0.28 1.29
CA ALA A 10 -0.24 -0.66 0.73
C ALA A 10 -1.36 0.25 1.23
N ALA A 11 -2.24 0.67 0.33
CA ALA A 11 -3.42 1.45 0.66
C ALA A 11 -4.57 0.50 1.02
N LEU A 12 -4.70 0.18 2.29
CA LEU A 12 -5.69 -0.77 2.78
C LEU A 12 -6.97 -0.11 3.31
N GLN A 13 -6.83 1.05 3.94
CA GLN A 13 -7.94 1.73 4.59
C GLN A 13 -9.10 2.06 3.65
N ARG A 14 -8.80 2.36 2.40
CA ARG A 14 -9.78 2.87 1.45
C ARG A 14 -10.64 1.80 0.81
N TYR A 15 -10.37 0.54 1.08
CA TYR A 15 -10.99 -0.57 0.38
C TYR A 15 -11.70 -1.51 1.35
N LEU A 16 -12.82 -2.07 0.89
CA LEU A 16 -13.56 -3.07 1.65
C LEU A 16 -12.79 -4.38 1.78
N ASP A 17 -11.92 -4.67 0.82
CA ASP A 17 -11.09 -5.86 0.81
C ASP A 17 -9.72 -5.51 0.23
N ILE A 18 -8.82 -6.47 0.14
CA ILE A 18 -7.51 -6.27 -0.47
C ILE A 18 -7.68 -6.00 -1.96
N SER A 19 -7.19 -4.85 -2.42
CA SER A 19 -7.29 -4.51 -3.83
C SER A 19 -6.33 -5.38 -4.67
N PRO A 20 -6.62 -5.56 -5.97
CA PRO A 20 -5.73 -6.33 -6.84
C PRO A 20 -4.29 -5.79 -6.88
N ILE A 21 -4.13 -4.46 -6.86
CA ILE A 21 -2.80 -3.88 -6.87
C ILE A 21 -2.06 -4.13 -5.55
N ALA A 22 -2.77 -4.04 -4.42
CA ALA A 22 -2.18 -4.36 -3.12
C ALA A 22 -1.71 -5.83 -3.08
N ALA A 23 -2.50 -6.74 -3.59
CA ALA A 23 -2.13 -8.16 -3.70
C ALA A 23 -0.90 -8.33 -4.60
N ARG A 24 -0.84 -7.64 -5.71
CA ARG A 24 0.27 -7.75 -6.66
C ARG A 24 1.58 -7.21 -6.11
N ILE A 25 1.57 -6.07 -5.41
CA ILE A 25 2.79 -5.55 -4.78
C ILE A 25 3.27 -6.46 -3.65
N ARG A 26 2.35 -7.10 -2.93
CA ARG A 26 2.69 -8.10 -1.94
C ARG A 26 3.38 -9.30 -2.58
N ASP A 27 2.88 -9.77 -3.71
CA ASP A 27 3.47 -10.91 -4.43
C ASP A 27 4.87 -10.58 -4.95
N LEU A 28 5.12 -9.36 -5.41
CA LEU A 28 6.45 -8.92 -5.77
C LEU A 28 7.40 -8.94 -4.58
N ALA A 29 6.95 -8.44 -3.44
CA ALA A 29 7.74 -8.49 -2.21
C ALA A 29 8.07 -9.93 -1.83
N ARG A 30 7.11 -10.84 -1.98
CA ARG A 30 7.31 -12.26 -1.72
C ARG A 30 8.44 -12.83 -2.57
N VAL A 31 8.39 -12.59 -3.88
CA VAL A 31 9.40 -13.11 -4.81
C VAL A 31 10.79 -12.59 -4.45
N VAL A 32 10.93 -11.31 -4.23
CA VAL A 32 12.23 -10.69 -3.90
C VAL A 32 12.71 -11.16 -2.53
N ALA A 33 11.85 -11.21 -1.54
CA ALA A 33 12.22 -11.62 -0.19
C ALA A 33 12.69 -13.07 -0.14
N LEU A 34 12.02 -13.97 -0.87
CA LEU A 34 12.43 -15.36 -0.94
C LEU A 34 13.76 -15.52 -1.66
N ALA A 35 13.97 -14.78 -2.75
CA ALA A 35 15.21 -14.85 -3.52
C ALA A 35 16.41 -14.31 -2.73
N ASP A 36 16.21 -13.22 -1.99
CA ASP A 36 17.30 -12.50 -1.30
C ASP A 36 17.36 -12.78 0.20
N ASN A 37 16.49 -13.62 0.71
CA ASN A 37 16.35 -13.88 2.16
C ASN A 37 16.16 -12.57 2.94
N ALA A 38 15.28 -11.73 2.46
CA ALA A 38 15.04 -10.41 3.02
C ALA A 38 13.92 -10.41 4.06
N ARG A 39 13.98 -9.44 4.95
CA ARG A 39 12.90 -9.11 5.88
C ARG A 39 11.94 -8.14 5.20
N VAL A 40 10.66 -8.27 5.48
CA VAL A 40 9.62 -7.42 4.89
C VAL A 40 8.86 -6.65 5.95
N TRP A 41 8.72 -5.36 5.74
CA TRP A 41 7.81 -4.50 6.50
C TRP A 41 6.60 -4.21 5.64
N VAL A 42 5.44 -4.47 6.18
CA VAL A 42 4.19 -4.13 5.52
C VAL A 42 3.64 -2.89 6.20
N LEU A 43 3.66 -1.79 5.47
CA LEU A 43 3.28 -0.48 5.98
C LEU A 43 1.94 -0.04 5.38
N SER A 44 1.04 0.40 6.23
CA SER A 44 -0.18 1.08 5.80
C SER A 44 -0.25 2.43 6.50
N VAL A 45 -0.57 3.47 5.76
CA VAL A 45 -0.75 4.81 6.32
C VAL A 45 -2.23 5.15 6.30
N GLU A 46 -2.74 5.39 7.49
CA GLU A 46 -4.15 5.71 7.69
C GLU A 46 -4.34 7.22 7.68
N ALA A 47 -5.16 7.69 6.76
CA ALA A 47 -5.57 9.08 6.74
C ALA A 47 -6.73 9.28 7.72
N PRO A 48 -6.91 10.49 8.25
CA PRO A 48 -8.09 10.79 9.06
C PRO A 48 -9.35 10.62 8.22
N VAL A 49 -10.13 9.61 8.52
CA VAL A 49 -11.44 9.38 7.89
C VAL A 49 -12.42 8.91 8.95
N GLU A 50 -13.68 9.10 8.65
CA GLU A 50 -14.73 8.63 9.50
C GLU A 50 -14.81 7.13 9.48
N LEU A 51 -15.02 6.55 10.65
CA LEU A 51 -15.20 5.13 10.79
C LEU A 51 -16.58 4.74 10.24
N LEU A 52 -16.56 3.74 9.37
CA LEU A 52 -17.80 3.12 8.91
C LEU A 52 -18.09 1.93 9.81
N PRO A 53 -19.29 1.83 10.36
CA PRO A 53 -19.68 0.64 11.14
C PRO A 53 -19.56 -0.62 10.27
N ASP A 54 -19.21 -1.72 10.89
CA ASP A 54 -19.16 -3.06 10.26
C ASP A 54 -18.10 -3.23 9.17
N VAL A 55 -17.17 -2.32 9.08
CA VAL A 55 -16.03 -2.44 8.18
C VAL A 55 -14.82 -2.92 8.96
N GLU A 56 -14.10 -3.86 8.40
CA GLU A 56 -12.86 -4.37 8.95
C GLU A 56 -11.89 -3.21 9.20
N THR A 57 -11.26 -3.18 10.36
CA THR A 57 -10.29 -2.13 10.68
C THR A 57 -9.03 -2.26 9.81
N THR A 58 -8.29 -1.16 9.70
CA THR A 58 -7.03 -1.19 8.95
C THR A 58 -6.03 -2.16 9.59
N THR A 59 -6.01 -2.25 10.92
CA THR A 59 -5.14 -3.19 11.62
C THR A 59 -5.46 -4.64 11.26
N GLU A 60 -6.73 -5.00 11.28
CA GLU A 60 -7.17 -6.35 10.90
C GLU A 60 -6.81 -6.67 9.45
N LYS A 61 -7.06 -5.73 8.54
CA LYS A 61 -6.69 -5.88 7.14
C LYS A 61 -5.18 -6.03 6.95
N LEU A 62 -4.41 -5.28 7.70
CA LEU A 62 -2.94 -5.31 7.62
C LEU A 62 -2.41 -6.68 8.02
N ASP A 63 -2.92 -7.24 9.10
CA ASP A 63 -2.55 -8.58 9.55
C ASP A 63 -2.94 -9.64 8.51
N ARG A 64 -4.14 -9.55 7.98
CA ARG A 64 -4.63 -10.45 6.94
C ARG A 64 -3.83 -10.30 5.65
N TYR A 65 -3.48 -9.09 5.30
CA TYR A 65 -2.67 -8.80 4.12
C TYR A 65 -1.27 -9.41 4.22
N ALA A 66 -0.66 -9.38 5.39
CA ALA A 66 0.68 -9.92 5.63
C ALA A 66 0.73 -11.44 5.72
N GLU A 67 -0.38 -12.08 6.00
CA GLU A 67 -0.49 -13.53 6.25
C GLU A 67 0.18 -14.40 5.18
N PRO A 68 -0.03 -14.18 3.87
CA PRO A 68 0.62 -15.01 2.86
C PRO A 68 2.14 -14.95 2.88
N LEU A 69 2.72 -13.84 3.30
CA LEU A 69 4.17 -13.72 3.45
C LEU A 69 4.68 -14.50 4.66
N VAL A 70 3.95 -14.42 5.75
CA VAL A 70 4.28 -15.16 6.98
C VAL A 70 4.19 -16.67 6.73
N ALA A 71 3.18 -17.11 5.99
CA ALA A 71 2.98 -18.52 5.66
C ALA A 71 4.15 -19.12 4.87
N GLU A 72 4.89 -18.29 4.14
CA GLU A 72 6.06 -18.75 3.38
C GLU A 72 7.37 -18.66 4.17
N GLY A 73 7.30 -18.34 5.44
CA GLY A 73 8.48 -18.27 6.31
C GLY A 73 9.26 -16.98 6.20
N ILE A 74 8.70 -15.97 5.54
CA ILE A 74 9.33 -14.65 5.46
C ILE A 74 9.18 -13.96 6.81
N GLU A 75 10.23 -13.32 7.28
CA GLU A 75 10.17 -12.49 8.48
C GLU A 75 9.45 -11.19 8.15
N VAL A 76 8.25 -11.01 8.72
CA VAL A 76 7.37 -9.89 8.40
C VAL A 76 7.04 -9.08 9.65
N GLU A 77 7.07 -7.77 9.52
CA GLU A 77 6.58 -6.87 10.54
C GLU A 77 5.50 -5.97 9.91
N THR A 78 4.37 -5.84 10.57
CA THR A 78 3.30 -4.94 10.14
C THR A 78 3.42 -3.62 10.87
N VAL A 79 3.21 -2.53 10.13
CA VAL A 79 3.36 -1.17 10.66
C VAL A 79 2.18 -0.33 10.21
N LEU A 80 1.50 0.28 11.17
CA LEU A 80 0.43 1.23 10.89
C LEU A 80 0.87 2.61 11.30
N ARG A 81 0.79 3.56 10.39
CA ARG A 81 1.06 4.96 10.66
C ARG A 81 -0.18 5.79 10.34
N LYS A 82 -0.27 6.96 10.94
CA LYS A 82 -1.36 7.90 10.68
C LYS A 82 -0.78 9.20 10.16
N GLY A 83 -1.41 9.76 9.14
CA GLY A 83 -0.99 11.03 8.61
C GLY A 83 -1.02 11.08 7.08
N ARG A 84 -0.15 11.90 6.53
CA ARG A 84 -0.02 12.06 5.08
C ARG A 84 0.81 10.90 4.52
N PRO A 85 0.28 10.11 3.58
CA PRO A 85 0.97 8.91 3.11
C PRO A 85 2.40 9.15 2.62
N SER A 86 2.64 10.13 1.77
CA SER A 86 3.99 10.37 1.24
C SER A 86 4.99 10.70 2.34
N ARG A 87 4.59 11.49 3.32
CA ARG A 87 5.45 11.89 4.43
C ARG A 87 5.75 10.73 5.36
N GLU A 88 4.72 9.96 5.71
CA GLU A 88 4.87 8.86 6.65
C GLU A 88 5.67 7.70 6.04
N ILE A 89 5.46 7.42 4.76
CA ILE A 89 6.25 6.41 4.05
C ILE A 89 7.72 6.82 3.99
N ALA A 90 8.00 8.05 3.58
CA ALA A 90 9.38 8.54 3.50
C ALA A 90 10.08 8.49 4.88
N ALA A 91 9.40 8.94 5.92
CA ALA A 91 9.94 8.90 7.28
C ALA A 91 10.24 7.48 7.73
N PHE A 92 9.33 6.54 7.45
CA PHE A 92 9.52 5.15 7.81
C PHE A 92 10.70 4.53 7.07
N VAL A 93 10.80 4.77 5.76
CA VAL A 93 11.87 4.24 4.90
C VAL A 93 13.23 4.69 5.42
N GLU A 94 13.37 5.96 5.73
CA GLU A 94 14.62 6.52 6.24
C GLU A 94 14.96 6.00 7.64
N ALA A 95 13.99 6.03 8.55
CA ALA A 95 14.21 5.62 9.93
C ALA A 95 14.52 4.13 10.05
N SER A 96 13.95 3.31 9.18
CA SER A 96 14.08 1.84 9.25
C SER A 96 15.17 1.28 8.36
N GLY A 97 15.87 2.12 7.60
CA GLY A 97 16.94 1.68 6.71
C GLY A 97 16.45 0.76 5.60
N ILE A 98 15.28 1.04 5.07
CA ILE A 98 14.69 0.26 3.98
C ILE A 98 15.54 0.43 2.72
N ASP A 99 15.89 -0.67 2.08
CA ASP A 99 16.68 -0.66 0.85
C ASP A 99 15.86 -0.94 -0.42
N LEU A 100 14.63 -1.38 -0.27
CA LEU A 100 13.70 -1.52 -1.39
C LEU A 100 12.28 -1.17 -0.93
N LEU A 101 11.68 -0.19 -1.58
CA LEU A 101 10.28 0.17 -1.37
C LEU A 101 9.46 -0.28 -2.57
N ILE A 102 8.37 -1.00 -2.31
CA ILE A 102 7.43 -1.42 -3.35
C ILE A 102 6.11 -0.72 -3.12
N ILE A 103 5.66 0.03 -4.11
CA ILE A 103 4.41 0.80 -4.05
C ILE A 103 3.60 0.60 -5.32
N GLY A 104 2.31 0.82 -5.21
CA GLY A 104 1.43 0.95 -6.37
C GLY A 104 1.27 2.40 -6.77
N SER A 105 1.14 2.66 -8.05
CA SER A 105 0.76 3.98 -8.54
C SER A 105 -0.75 4.04 -8.73
N HIS A 106 -1.34 5.20 -8.45
CA HIS A 106 -2.72 5.45 -8.81
C HIS A 106 -2.74 6.26 -10.10
N SER A 107 -3.34 5.70 -11.15
CA SER A 107 -3.66 6.50 -12.30
C SER A 107 -5.13 6.92 -12.22
N LYS A 108 -5.38 8.21 -12.33
CA LYS A 108 -6.74 8.68 -12.51
C LYS A 108 -7.07 8.56 -13.99
N ARG A 109 -8.08 7.77 -14.30
CA ARG A 109 -8.59 7.70 -15.68
C ARG A 109 -8.93 9.08 -16.20
N GLY A 110 -8.54 9.36 -17.42
CA GLY A 110 -8.95 10.56 -18.12
C GLY A 110 -8.18 11.82 -17.80
N THR A 111 -7.13 11.73 -16.99
CA THR A 111 -6.23 12.85 -16.78
C THR A 111 -4.98 12.68 -17.60
N LEU A 112 -4.45 13.80 -18.08
CA LEU A 112 -3.18 13.85 -18.81
C LEU A 112 -2.00 13.48 -17.91
N ASP A 113 -2.23 13.46 -16.62
CA ASP A 113 -1.24 13.05 -15.66
C ASP A 113 -1.17 11.54 -15.63
N VAL A 114 -0.28 11.03 -16.46
CA VAL A 114 -0.21 9.62 -16.79
C VAL A 114 0.35 8.86 -15.60
N GLY A 115 -0.48 8.67 -14.61
CA GLY A 115 -0.31 7.51 -13.83
C GLY A 115 0.62 7.53 -12.65
N LEU A 116 1.10 8.68 -12.22
CA LEU A 116 1.74 8.79 -10.92
C LEU A 116 0.78 9.50 -9.98
N GLY A 117 0.24 8.80 -8.99
CA GLY A 117 -0.51 9.47 -7.93
C GLY A 117 0.39 10.44 -7.17
N SER A 118 -0.21 11.36 -6.44
CA SER A 118 0.53 12.38 -5.68
C SER A 118 1.53 11.77 -4.70
N THR A 119 1.16 10.67 -4.05
CA THR A 119 2.05 9.96 -3.12
C THR A 119 3.26 9.38 -3.84
N ALA A 120 3.04 8.67 -4.94
CA ALA A 120 4.13 8.06 -5.71
C ALA A 120 5.06 9.14 -6.28
N SER A 121 4.50 10.23 -6.82
CA SER A 121 5.30 11.33 -7.35
C SER A 121 6.19 11.97 -6.28
N ALA A 122 5.64 12.22 -5.11
CA ALA A 122 6.40 12.80 -4.00
C ALA A 122 7.51 11.86 -3.53
N LEU A 123 7.24 10.57 -3.43
CA LEU A 123 8.24 9.59 -3.00
C LEU A 123 9.37 9.46 -4.02
N MET A 124 9.05 9.44 -5.31
CA MET A 124 10.05 9.35 -6.36
C MET A 124 10.97 10.58 -6.38
N ARG A 125 10.45 11.73 -6.02
CA ARG A 125 11.24 12.96 -5.93
C ARG A 125 12.12 13.01 -4.69
N ASP A 126 11.62 12.54 -3.55
CA ASP A 126 12.21 12.80 -2.24
C ASP A 126 13.06 11.63 -1.70
N LEU A 127 12.88 10.40 -2.21
CA LEU A 127 13.62 9.24 -1.73
C LEU A 127 14.79 8.87 -2.65
N GLU A 128 15.91 8.50 -2.03
CA GLU A 128 17.07 7.94 -2.74
C GLU A 128 17.03 6.40 -2.77
N THR A 129 16.19 5.81 -1.94
CA THR A 129 16.00 4.35 -1.87
C THR A 129 15.50 3.81 -3.20
N THR A 130 15.89 2.59 -3.55
CA THR A 130 15.34 1.89 -4.71
C THR A 130 13.85 1.70 -4.55
N VAL A 131 13.09 2.07 -5.56
CA VAL A 131 11.63 1.98 -5.55
C VAL A 131 11.15 1.16 -6.74
N ILE A 132 10.35 0.15 -6.48
CA ILE A 132 9.57 -0.52 -7.51
C ILE A 132 8.17 0.07 -7.46
N MET A 133 7.77 0.69 -8.55
CA MET A 133 6.44 1.23 -8.68
C MET A 133 5.63 0.39 -9.65
N VAL A 134 4.54 -0.16 -9.18
CA VAL A 134 3.68 -1.04 -9.96
C VAL A 134 2.48 -0.26 -10.47
N ARG A 135 2.30 -0.26 -11.78
CA ARG A 135 1.15 0.37 -12.41
C ARG A 135 0.00 -0.62 -12.46
N PRO A 136 -1.18 -0.24 -11.98
CA PRO A 136 -2.35 -1.09 -12.16
C PRO A 136 -2.77 -1.15 -13.61
N THR A 137 -3.21 -2.32 -14.05
CA THR A 137 -3.88 -2.48 -15.32
C THR A 137 -5.26 -1.83 -15.24
N GLU A 138 -5.88 -1.62 -16.40
CA GLU A 138 -7.24 -1.07 -16.45
C GLU A 138 -8.24 -1.98 -15.71
N ASP A 139 -8.11 -3.28 -15.88
CA ASP A 139 -8.94 -4.26 -15.18
C ASP A 139 -8.74 -4.19 -13.65
N GLU A 140 -7.49 -4.09 -13.20
CA GLU A 140 -7.19 -3.94 -11.78
C GLU A 140 -7.78 -2.65 -11.21
N GLN A 141 -7.74 -1.55 -11.97
CA GLN A 141 -8.36 -0.29 -11.56
C GLN A 141 -9.87 -0.40 -11.43
N ASP A 142 -10.51 -1.08 -12.37
CA ASP A 142 -11.96 -1.28 -12.32
C ASP A 142 -12.37 -2.11 -11.11
N LYS A 143 -11.66 -3.19 -10.84
CA LYS A 143 -11.91 -4.02 -9.67
C LYS A 143 -11.64 -3.27 -8.37
N ALA A 144 -10.58 -2.48 -8.32
CA ALA A 144 -10.27 -1.66 -7.14
C ALA A 144 -11.37 -0.63 -6.87
N ARG A 145 -11.92 -0.03 -7.92
CA ARG A 145 -13.01 0.94 -7.78
C ARG A 145 -14.25 0.31 -7.14
N ASP A 146 -14.56 -0.90 -7.52
CA ASP A 146 -15.71 -1.63 -6.97
C ASP A 146 -15.53 -1.95 -5.48
N LEU A 147 -14.30 -2.05 -5.02
CA LEU A 147 -13.98 -2.30 -3.61
C LEU A 147 -13.83 -1.02 -2.79
N MET A 148 -13.80 0.13 -3.44
CA MET A 148 -13.48 1.39 -2.79
C MET A 148 -14.59 1.82 -1.83
N ILE A 149 -14.20 2.16 -0.61
CA ILE A 149 -15.11 2.75 0.37
C ILE A 149 -15.38 4.20 -0.07
N PRO A 150 -16.63 4.63 -0.13
CA PRO A 150 -16.95 6.02 -0.48
C PRO A 150 -16.19 6.99 0.42
N LYS A 151 -15.61 8.02 -0.19
CA LYS A 151 -14.79 9.01 0.53
C LYS A 151 -15.60 9.76 1.58
N TYR A 152 -16.89 9.94 1.31
CA TYR A 152 -17.83 10.51 2.24
C TYR A 152 -18.95 9.52 2.42
N PRO A 153 -19.30 9.17 3.66
CA PRO A 153 -20.50 8.38 3.86
C PRO A 153 -21.64 9.13 3.19
N VAL A 154 -22.38 8.41 2.36
CA VAL A 154 -23.55 9.00 1.74
C VAL A 154 -24.57 9.14 2.85
N VAL A 155 -24.53 10.28 3.50
CA VAL A 155 -25.57 10.63 4.43
C VAL A 155 -26.76 11.06 3.58
N PHE A 156 -27.74 10.19 3.53
CA PHE A 156 -29.01 10.58 2.95
C PHE A 156 -29.66 11.52 3.96
N PRO A 157 -29.73 12.83 3.65
CA PRO A 157 -30.27 13.77 4.63
C PRO A 157 -31.75 13.56 4.90
N TYR A 158 -32.37 12.64 4.22
CA TYR A 158 -33.82 12.43 4.27
C TYR A 158 -34.23 11.04 4.68
N GLY A 159 -33.35 10.29 5.23
CA GLY A 159 -33.80 8.96 5.59
C GLY A 159 -32.87 8.20 6.33
#